data_f88e24fd483e14d792854152cd6b873c
#
_entry.id   f88e24fd483e14d792854152cd6b873c
#
_cell.length_a   1.000
_cell.length_b   1.000
_cell.length_c   1.000
_cell.angle_alpha   90.00
_cell.angle_beta   90.00
_cell.angle_gamma   90.00
#
_symmetry.space_group_name_H-M   'P 1'
#
loop_
_entity.id
_entity.type
_entity.pdbx_description
1 polymer ?
#
loop_
_entity_poly.entity_id
_entity_poly.type
_entity_poly.pdbx_seq_one_letter_code
_entity_poly.pdbx_strand_id
1 'polypeptide(L)' 'MLPKDVNMLLSYINMGLRDKYEDLSDMASSEGFDEAEITGKLEAAGYHYDKELKRFY' A
#
# COMPACT_ATOMS: atom_id res chain seq x y z
N MET A 1 -8.95 1.73 -9.44
CA MET A 1 -9.69 1.24 -8.25
C MET A 1 -8.89 0.16 -7.53
N LEU A 2 -8.84 0.24 -6.20
CA LEU A 2 -8.07 -0.71 -5.41
C LEU A 2 -8.78 -2.05 -5.26
N PRO A 3 -8.04 -3.17 -5.20
CA PRO A 3 -8.64 -4.48 -4.92
C PRO A 3 -9.30 -4.51 -3.55
N LYS A 4 -10.38 -5.25 -3.42
CA LYS A 4 -11.08 -5.42 -2.14
C LYS A 4 -10.48 -6.52 -1.29
N ASP A 5 -9.92 -7.55 -1.93
CA ASP A 5 -9.23 -8.65 -1.26
C ASP A 5 -7.91 -8.14 -0.69
N VAL A 6 -7.68 -8.38 0.59
CA VAL A 6 -6.49 -7.86 1.27
C VAL A 6 -5.19 -8.41 0.68
N ASN A 7 -5.18 -9.66 0.23
CA ASN A 7 -3.99 -10.25 -0.38
C ASN A 7 -3.69 -9.61 -1.73
N MET A 8 -4.74 -9.35 -2.51
CA MET A 8 -4.58 -8.66 -3.79
C MET A 8 -4.20 -7.20 -3.57
N LEU A 9 -4.75 -6.58 -2.54
CA LEU A 9 -4.41 -5.20 -2.17
C LEU A 9 -2.94 -5.10 -1.81
N LEU A 10 -2.44 -6.02 -1.01
CA LEU A 10 -1.03 -6.07 -0.63
C LEU A 10 -0.13 -6.14 -1.87
N SER A 11 -0.45 -7.05 -2.78
CA SER A 11 0.33 -7.22 -4.01
C SER A 11 0.28 -5.97 -4.88
N TYR A 12 -0.89 -5.37 -5.01
CA TYR A 12 -1.07 -4.17 -5.81
C TYR A 12 -0.27 -3.00 -5.25
N ILE A 13 -0.36 -2.79 -3.95
CA ILE A 13 0.36 -1.69 -3.30
C ILE A 13 1.87 -1.89 -3.40
N ASN A 14 2.35 -3.09 -3.10
CA ASN A 14 3.79 -3.37 -3.16
C ASN A 14 4.34 -3.26 -4.58
N MET A 15 3.57 -3.67 -5.58
CA MET A 15 3.99 -3.52 -6.97
C MET A 15 4.12 -2.05 -7.35
N GLY A 16 3.17 -1.23 -6.94
CA GLY A 16 3.23 0.20 -7.20
C GLY A 16 4.40 0.87 -6.51
N LEU A 17 4.65 0.50 -5.27
CA LEU A 17 5.78 1.04 -4.50
C LEU A 17 7.13 0.64 -5.10
N ARG A 18 7.21 -0.56 -5.67
CA ARG A 18 8.44 -1.04 -6.30
C ARG A 18 8.70 -0.38 -7.64
N ASP A 19 7.66 -0.27 -8.47
CA ASP A 19 7.83 0.04 -9.88
C ASP A 19 7.46 1.46 -10.29
N LYS A 20 6.64 2.16 -9.52
CA LYS A 20 5.97 3.34 -10.02
C LYS A 20 6.01 4.55 -9.10
N TYR A 21 5.95 4.36 -7.81
CA TYR A 21 5.84 5.45 -6.83
C TYR A 21 7.01 5.46 -5.87
N GLU A 22 7.36 6.65 -5.35
CA GLU A 22 8.47 6.79 -4.43
C GLU A 22 8.17 6.21 -3.06
N ASP A 23 6.94 6.39 -2.57
CA ASP A 23 6.51 5.91 -1.27
C ASP A 23 4.98 5.81 -1.24
N LEU A 24 4.45 5.37 -0.10
CA LEU A 24 3.01 5.17 0.04
C LEU A 24 2.24 6.47 -0.06
N SER A 25 2.78 7.55 0.48
CA SER A 25 2.13 8.86 0.41
C SER A 25 2.02 9.34 -1.04
N ASP A 26 3.07 9.14 -1.82
CA ASP A 26 3.07 9.48 -3.24
C ASP A 26 2.03 8.66 -4.00
N MET A 27 1.98 7.37 -3.73
CA MET A 27 1.00 6.48 -4.37
C MET A 27 -0.43 6.88 -4.01
N ALA A 28 -0.68 7.15 -2.73
CA ALA A 28 -2.00 7.53 -2.26
C ALA A 28 -2.49 8.81 -2.94
N SER A 29 -1.60 9.79 -3.03
CA SER A 29 -1.91 11.06 -3.66
C SER A 29 -2.19 10.89 -5.15
N SER A 30 -1.37 10.09 -5.83
CA SER A 30 -1.49 9.88 -7.28
C SER A 30 -2.72 9.07 -7.66
N GLU A 31 -3.09 8.08 -6.84
CA GLU A 31 -4.21 7.21 -7.14
C GLU A 31 -5.51 7.62 -6.45
N GLY A 32 -5.43 8.60 -5.55
CA GLY A 32 -6.62 9.15 -4.93
C GLY A 32 -7.21 8.30 -3.82
N PHE A 33 -6.39 7.55 -3.08
CA PHE A 33 -6.90 6.80 -1.93
C PHE A 33 -6.38 7.37 -0.62
N ASP A 34 -7.01 6.97 0.48
CA ASP A 34 -6.63 7.41 1.82
C ASP A 34 -5.52 6.49 2.35
N GLU A 35 -4.34 7.07 2.54
CA GLU A 35 -3.18 6.32 3.03
C GLU A 35 -3.45 5.63 4.36
N ALA A 36 -4.08 6.34 5.30
CA ALA A 36 -4.36 5.80 6.63
C ALA A 36 -5.35 4.62 6.56
N GLU A 37 -6.34 4.72 5.68
CA GLU A 37 -7.33 3.65 5.50
C GLU A 37 -6.68 2.37 4.98
N ILE A 38 -5.84 2.51 3.96
CA ILE A 38 -5.17 1.36 3.36
C ILE A 38 -4.17 0.75 4.33
N THR A 39 -3.41 1.58 5.03
CA THR A 39 -2.48 1.12 6.06
C THR A 39 -3.23 0.35 7.14
N GLY A 40 -4.37 0.88 7.59
CA GLY A 40 -5.19 0.21 8.60
C GLY A 40 -5.70 -1.15 8.15
N LYS A 41 -6.13 -1.26 6.89
CA LYS A 41 -6.59 -2.54 6.35
C LYS A 41 -5.48 -3.58 6.30
N LEU A 42 -4.31 -3.19 5.87
CA LEU A 42 -3.18 -4.11 5.77
C LEU A 42 -2.66 -4.50 7.14
N GLU A 43 -2.62 -3.55 8.09
CA GLU A 43 -2.21 -3.85 9.46
C GLU A 43 -3.19 -4.79 10.16
N ALA A 44 -4.48 -4.63 9.91
CA ALA A 44 -5.50 -5.53 10.46
C ALA A 44 -5.32 -6.96 9.96
N ALA A 45 -4.72 -7.13 8.80
CA ALA A 45 -4.43 -8.46 8.24
C ALA A 45 -3.05 -8.99 8.64
N GLY A 46 -2.30 -8.22 9.44
CA GLY A 46 -0.99 -8.65 9.94
C GLY A 46 0.21 -8.14 9.14
N TYR A 47 0.00 -7.22 8.22
CA TYR A 47 1.09 -6.66 7.42
C TYR A 47 1.49 -5.29 7.95
N HIS A 48 2.77 -4.95 7.81
CA HIS A 48 3.31 -3.69 8.31
C HIS A 48 4.12 -2.99 7.21
N TYR A 49 4.05 -1.67 7.21
CA TYR A 49 4.81 -0.88 6.24
C TYR A 49 6.23 -0.64 6.74
N ASP A 50 7.20 -0.97 5.90
CA ASP A 50 8.62 -0.70 6.17
C ASP A 50 9.02 0.55 5.39
N LYS A 51 9.36 1.60 6.10
CA LYS A 51 9.72 2.89 5.48
C LYS A 51 11.04 2.83 4.74
N GLU A 52 11.96 2.00 5.18
CA GLU A 52 13.27 1.89 4.53
C GLU A 52 13.17 1.10 3.24
N LEU A 53 12.47 -0.02 3.27
CA LEU A 53 12.26 -0.86 2.09
C LEU A 53 11.13 -0.34 1.22
N LYS A 54 10.29 0.53 1.77
CA LYS A 54 9.13 1.12 1.10
C LYS A 54 8.19 0.04 0.58
N ARG A 55 7.82 -0.87 1.47
CA ARG A 55 6.92 -1.97 1.15
C ARG A 55 6.22 -2.47 2.40
N PHE A 56 5.10 -3.17 2.21
CA PHE A 56 4.44 -3.89 3.28
C PHE A 56 4.94 -5.33 3.33
N TYR A 57 4.97 -5.90 4.55
CA TYR A 57 5.35 -7.31 4.73
C TYR A 57 4.73 -7.89 6.00
#